data_a5379815ca9fc9e06947931e4b969f0f
#
_entry.id   a5379815ca9fc9e06947931e4b969f0f
#
_cell.length_a   1.000
_cell.length_b   1.000
_cell.length_c   1.000
_cell.angle_alpha   90.00
_cell.angle_beta   90.00
_cell.angle_gamma   90.00
#
_symmetry.space_group_name_H-M   'P 1'
#
loop_
_entity.id
_entity.type
_entity.pdbx_description
1 polymer ?
#
loop_
_entity_poly.entity_id
_entity_poly.type
_entity_poly.pdbx_seq_one_letter_code
_entity_poly.pdbx_strand_id
1 'polypeptide(L)'
;MIKDVLRLKLHGRLSHEAVARSLSISKGVVAKYVSLATASGLENWESIAALSEADLERRLFGAGPEQRRVVEPDFGRVHLELRRKGVTLTLLWEEYREVNEGRRTWALTQFCEHYKAYTKRLRRSMRQQHRAGEKLFVDYAGPTLELADGGRGQVFVAAMGASSYTFACVTADQSMRSWLGAIGRTLRFLGGVPQMIVPDNARALIADPNRYEPRANDTVLDFARHHDVTVLPARPYSPQDKAKVESAVQVVERWILARLRHVRLADVLAADAAVQELLPMLNGRRFQKLDATRASLFASIDAPALRPLPVRSWHWATWKTVTAHIDYHVEVDGHRYSVPHALVGARLEARVSDALVELLHKGEQVAVHARSHRRGGFTTRDDHMPAAHRAHKEWTPQRLVQWGKAIGPNTGAFVAMMLERHRHPEHGYRGCLGLLNLAKRYGRDRLEAACGIAIELNAVYYRHVREILAKGRDRVDPATPTNWVSPAHGNVRGPGYYH
;
A
#
# COMPACT_ATOMS: atom_id res chain seq x y z
N MET A 1 22.83 3.37 -61.89
CA MET A 1 24.22 2.94 -62.26
C MET A 1 24.31 2.39 -63.68
N ILE A 2 23.54 1.36 -64.09
CA ILE A 2 23.59 0.79 -65.46
C ILE A 2 23.22 1.83 -66.49
N LYS A 3 22.17 2.62 -66.26
CA LYS A 3 21.72 3.69 -67.14
C LYS A 3 22.81 4.78 -67.33
N ASP A 4 23.60 5.06 -66.26
CA ASP A 4 24.70 6.02 -66.36
C ASP A 4 25.87 5.52 -67.23
N VAL A 5 26.19 4.21 -67.06
CA VAL A 5 27.22 3.58 -67.92
C VAL A 5 26.81 3.68 -69.39
N LEU A 6 25.56 3.32 -69.72
CA LEU A 6 25.07 3.36 -71.10
C LEU A 6 24.92 4.79 -71.61
N ARG A 7 24.54 5.74 -70.81
CA ARG A 7 24.52 7.19 -71.15
C ARG A 7 25.90 7.69 -71.52
N LEU A 8 26.91 7.45 -70.68
CA LEU A 8 28.24 7.93 -70.92
C LEU A 8 28.89 7.25 -72.14
N LYS A 9 28.54 5.98 -72.38
CA LYS A 9 29.05 5.23 -73.54
C LYS A 9 28.38 5.57 -74.86
N LEU A 10 27.04 5.55 -74.87
CA LEU A 10 26.29 5.71 -76.13
C LEU A 10 26.02 7.15 -76.50
N HIS A 11 25.63 8.01 -75.55
CA HIS A 11 25.42 9.42 -75.78
C HIS A 11 26.73 10.24 -75.67
N GLY A 12 27.51 10.02 -74.59
CA GLY A 12 28.77 10.73 -74.40
C GLY A 12 29.92 10.21 -75.23
N ARG A 13 29.78 9.09 -76.00
CA ARG A 13 30.76 8.43 -76.86
C ARG A 13 32.12 8.20 -76.18
N LEU A 14 32.15 8.06 -74.86
CA LEU A 14 33.39 7.87 -74.08
C LEU A 14 33.96 6.47 -74.26
N SER A 15 35.27 6.33 -74.13
CA SER A 15 35.93 5.02 -74.08
C SER A 15 35.52 4.25 -72.84
N HIS A 16 35.58 2.91 -72.88
CA HIS A 16 35.33 2.07 -71.71
C HIS A 16 36.14 2.47 -70.49
N GLU A 17 37.40 2.89 -70.71
CA GLU A 17 38.29 3.34 -69.63
C GLU A 17 37.88 4.68 -69.05
N ALA A 18 37.38 5.62 -69.86
CA ALA A 18 36.91 6.89 -69.43
C ALA A 18 35.61 6.74 -68.60
N VAL A 19 34.64 5.89 -69.03
CA VAL A 19 33.43 5.55 -68.29
C VAL A 19 33.75 4.85 -66.96
N ALA A 20 34.67 3.89 -67.01
CA ALA A 20 35.11 3.15 -65.81
C ALA A 20 35.69 4.11 -64.75
N ARG A 21 36.52 5.05 -65.17
CA ARG A 21 37.15 6.07 -64.33
C ARG A 21 36.10 7.04 -63.75
N SER A 22 35.18 7.51 -64.62
CA SER A 22 34.15 8.46 -64.25
C SER A 22 33.18 7.91 -63.21
N LEU A 23 32.84 6.64 -63.28
CA LEU A 23 31.89 5.98 -62.39
C LEU A 23 32.56 5.14 -61.29
N SER A 24 33.91 5.13 -61.23
CA SER A 24 34.67 4.36 -60.24
C SER A 24 34.34 2.86 -60.27
N ILE A 25 34.17 2.29 -61.48
CA ILE A 25 33.88 0.86 -61.69
C ILE A 25 34.97 0.22 -62.57
N SER A 26 35.03 -1.11 -62.62
CA SER A 26 36.02 -1.77 -63.49
C SER A 26 35.63 -1.68 -64.97
N LYS A 27 36.64 -1.66 -65.85
CA LYS A 27 36.45 -1.69 -67.32
C LYS A 27 35.65 -2.93 -67.76
N GLY A 28 35.80 -4.06 -67.06
CA GLY A 28 35.05 -5.29 -67.35
C GLY A 28 33.55 -5.15 -67.08
N VAL A 29 33.16 -4.40 -66.03
CA VAL A 29 31.74 -4.09 -65.72
C VAL A 29 31.14 -3.19 -66.81
N VAL A 30 31.87 -2.18 -67.30
CA VAL A 30 31.43 -1.33 -68.41
C VAL A 30 31.23 -2.17 -69.68
N ALA A 31 32.22 -2.99 -70.05
CA ALA A 31 32.12 -3.85 -71.22
C ALA A 31 30.97 -4.84 -71.13
N LYS A 32 30.72 -5.43 -69.94
CA LYS A 32 29.57 -6.33 -69.71
C LYS A 32 28.23 -5.63 -69.96
N TYR A 33 28.02 -4.43 -69.42
CA TYR A 33 26.75 -3.71 -69.58
C TYR A 33 26.54 -3.26 -71.01
N VAL A 34 27.58 -2.82 -71.70
CA VAL A 34 27.51 -2.44 -73.13
C VAL A 34 27.20 -3.67 -74.00
N SER A 35 27.85 -4.79 -73.80
CA SER A 35 27.59 -6.06 -74.50
C SER A 35 26.15 -6.52 -74.31
N LEU A 36 25.63 -6.49 -73.04
CA LEU A 36 24.25 -6.84 -72.73
C LEU A 36 23.25 -5.89 -73.41
N ALA A 37 23.55 -4.58 -73.49
CA ALA A 37 22.67 -3.60 -74.16
C ALA A 37 22.63 -3.88 -75.66
N THR A 38 23.79 -4.13 -76.32
CA THR A 38 23.84 -4.51 -77.74
C THR A 38 23.10 -5.82 -77.99
N ALA A 39 23.31 -6.83 -77.17
CA ALA A 39 22.61 -8.13 -77.30
C ALA A 39 21.06 -8.00 -77.12
N SER A 40 20.59 -7.00 -76.37
CA SER A 40 19.18 -6.69 -76.13
C SER A 40 18.58 -5.72 -77.15
N GLY A 41 19.34 -5.34 -78.22
CA GLY A 41 18.89 -4.42 -79.26
C GLY A 41 18.80 -2.94 -78.77
N LEU A 42 19.48 -2.60 -77.66
CA LEU A 42 19.48 -1.24 -77.09
C LEU A 42 20.78 -0.53 -77.50
N GLU A 43 20.86 -0.13 -78.81
CA GLU A 43 22.05 0.47 -79.40
C GLU A 43 22.06 1.99 -79.32
N ASN A 44 20.91 2.62 -79.11
CA ASN A 44 20.74 4.08 -79.10
C ASN A 44 20.32 4.56 -77.70
N TRP A 45 20.92 5.71 -77.29
CA TRP A 45 20.62 6.33 -76.00
C TRP A 45 19.14 6.74 -75.88
N GLU A 46 18.50 7.21 -76.96
CA GLU A 46 17.12 7.65 -76.94
C GLU A 46 16.14 6.54 -76.50
N SER A 47 16.35 5.32 -76.98
CA SER A 47 15.57 4.15 -76.59
C SER A 47 15.77 3.75 -75.14
N ILE A 48 16.97 3.99 -74.59
CA ILE A 48 17.32 3.70 -73.20
C ILE A 48 16.85 4.81 -72.25
N ALA A 49 16.90 6.04 -72.70
CA ALA A 49 16.48 7.21 -71.88
C ALA A 49 15.01 7.11 -71.46
N ALA A 50 14.14 6.59 -72.32
CA ALA A 50 12.72 6.45 -72.06
C ALA A 50 12.37 5.28 -71.09
N LEU A 51 13.30 4.36 -70.85
CA LEU A 51 13.04 3.22 -69.92
C LEU A 51 13.30 3.59 -68.49
N SER A 52 12.49 3.07 -67.56
CA SER A 52 12.81 3.11 -66.12
C SER A 52 14.07 2.24 -65.84
N GLU A 53 14.76 2.48 -64.74
CA GLU A 53 15.95 1.66 -64.37
C GLU A 53 15.55 0.20 -64.19
N ALA A 54 14.35 -0.08 -63.62
CA ALA A 54 13.83 -1.42 -63.47
C ALA A 54 13.48 -2.14 -64.79
N ASP A 55 12.95 -1.37 -65.77
CA ASP A 55 12.65 -1.93 -67.10
C ASP A 55 13.89 -2.17 -67.92
N LEU A 56 14.91 -1.31 -67.79
CA LEU A 56 16.21 -1.49 -68.37
C LEU A 56 16.89 -2.75 -67.84
N GLU A 57 16.92 -2.92 -66.51
CA GLU A 57 17.46 -4.16 -65.86
C GLU A 57 16.73 -5.42 -66.35
N ARG A 58 15.42 -5.34 -66.46
CA ARG A 58 14.59 -6.46 -66.96
C ARG A 58 14.92 -6.82 -68.38
N ARG A 59 15.14 -5.84 -69.23
CA ARG A 59 15.52 -6.07 -70.63
C ARG A 59 16.95 -6.61 -70.78
N LEU A 60 17.90 -6.15 -70.01
CA LEU A 60 19.31 -6.52 -70.08
C LEU A 60 19.57 -7.90 -69.50
N PHE A 61 18.87 -8.25 -68.41
CA PHE A 61 19.14 -9.51 -67.70
C PHE A 61 18.03 -10.53 -67.88
N GLY A 62 16.98 -10.18 -68.60
CA GLY A 62 15.76 -11.01 -68.73
C GLY A 62 14.91 -10.97 -67.46
N ALA A 63 13.64 -11.37 -67.55
CA ALA A 63 12.90 -11.79 -66.40
C ALA A 63 13.61 -13.06 -65.88
N GLY A 64 14.38 -12.86 -64.79
CA GLY A 64 14.97 -14.04 -64.14
C GLY A 64 13.85 -15.03 -63.80
N PRO A 65 14.07 -16.33 -64.00
CA PRO A 65 12.99 -17.28 -63.73
C PRO A 65 12.51 -17.07 -62.32
N GLU A 66 11.18 -16.92 -62.14
CA GLU A 66 10.50 -16.76 -60.83
C GLU A 66 10.96 -17.82 -59.82
N GLN A 67 11.43 -18.96 -60.33
CA GLN A 67 12.02 -20.07 -59.58
C GLN A 67 13.33 -19.73 -58.85
N ARG A 68 14.02 -18.60 -59.14
CA ARG A 68 15.25 -18.22 -58.44
C ARG A 68 15.01 -17.32 -57.21
N ARG A 69 13.85 -16.72 -57.04
CA ARG A 69 13.52 -15.93 -55.86
C ARG A 69 13.13 -16.83 -54.72
N VAL A 70 13.75 -16.67 -53.56
CA VAL A 70 13.34 -17.31 -52.32
C VAL A 70 12.04 -16.67 -51.88
N VAL A 71 11.04 -17.51 -51.55
CA VAL A 71 9.76 -17.01 -51.02
C VAL A 71 9.97 -16.48 -49.59
N GLU A 72 9.72 -15.19 -49.40
CA GLU A 72 9.88 -14.59 -48.09
C GLU A 72 8.68 -14.99 -47.18
N PRO A 73 8.94 -15.47 -45.95
CA PRO A 73 7.88 -15.75 -44.99
C PRO A 73 7.24 -14.46 -44.48
N ASP A 74 5.96 -14.48 -44.16
CA ASP A 74 5.30 -13.42 -43.41
C ASP A 74 5.72 -13.52 -41.93
N PHE A 75 6.78 -12.80 -41.58
CA PHE A 75 7.24 -12.77 -40.19
C PHE A 75 6.28 -12.08 -39.23
N GLY A 76 5.31 -11.29 -39.69
CA GLY A 76 4.23 -10.77 -38.86
C GLY A 76 3.34 -11.90 -38.35
N ARG A 77 2.91 -12.78 -39.28
CA ARG A 77 2.15 -13.98 -38.97
C ARG A 77 2.93 -14.94 -38.08
N VAL A 78 4.19 -15.22 -38.43
CA VAL A 78 5.11 -16.06 -37.62
C VAL A 78 5.21 -15.52 -36.19
N HIS A 79 5.31 -14.21 -36.01
CA HIS A 79 5.41 -13.58 -34.69
C HIS A 79 4.11 -13.72 -33.86
N LEU A 80 2.96 -13.68 -34.51
CA LEU A 80 1.65 -13.88 -33.84
C LEU A 80 1.44 -15.34 -33.44
N GLU A 81 1.78 -16.28 -34.32
CA GLU A 81 1.63 -17.71 -34.06
C GLU A 81 2.55 -18.20 -32.92
N LEU A 82 3.76 -17.70 -32.80
CA LEU A 82 4.67 -18.00 -31.69
C LEU A 82 4.14 -17.63 -30.29
N ARG A 83 3.06 -16.83 -30.21
CA ARG A 83 2.40 -16.53 -28.92
C ARG A 83 1.51 -17.66 -28.45
N ARG A 84 1.17 -18.61 -29.29
CA ARG A 84 0.35 -19.77 -28.95
C ARG A 84 1.21 -20.81 -28.21
N LYS A 85 0.63 -21.39 -27.19
CA LYS A 85 1.31 -22.43 -26.39
C LYS A 85 1.66 -23.63 -27.27
N GLY A 86 2.93 -24.04 -27.25
CA GLY A 86 3.41 -25.20 -27.99
C GLY A 86 3.89 -24.92 -29.43
N VAL A 87 3.70 -23.69 -29.96
CA VAL A 87 4.20 -23.32 -31.28
C VAL A 87 5.68 -22.94 -31.19
N THR A 88 6.52 -23.52 -32.06
CA THR A 88 7.95 -23.28 -32.11
C THR A 88 8.37 -22.71 -33.46
N LEU A 89 9.54 -22.03 -33.52
CA LEU A 89 10.10 -21.55 -34.80
C LEU A 89 10.36 -22.67 -35.79
N THR A 90 10.73 -23.84 -35.30
CA THR A 90 10.98 -25.03 -36.14
C THR A 90 9.68 -25.50 -36.81
N LEU A 91 8.57 -25.60 -36.04
CA LEU A 91 7.27 -25.96 -36.59
C LEU A 91 6.82 -24.96 -37.66
N LEU A 92 6.92 -23.64 -37.38
CA LEU A 92 6.52 -22.61 -38.35
C LEU A 92 7.43 -22.58 -39.60
N TRP A 93 8.68 -23.00 -39.46
CA TRP A 93 9.57 -23.17 -40.60
C TRP A 93 9.18 -24.40 -41.42
N GLU A 94 8.81 -25.52 -40.81
CA GLU A 94 8.27 -26.71 -41.51
C GLU A 94 7.00 -26.35 -42.26
N GLU A 95 6.02 -25.74 -41.65
CA GLU A 95 4.81 -25.23 -42.28
C GLU A 95 5.08 -24.30 -43.47
N TYR A 96 6.06 -23.36 -43.29
CA TYR A 96 6.48 -22.46 -44.34
C TYR A 96 7.06 -23.25 -45.55
N ARG A 97 7.79 -24.33 -45.32
CA ARG A 97 8.32 -25.20 -46.39
C ARG A 97 7.25 -25.99 -47.11
N GLU A 98 6.28 -26.54 -46.34
CA GLU A 98 5.18 -27.31 -46.86
C GLU A 98 4.30 -26.45 -47.79
N VAL A 99 3.91 -25.26 -47.32
CA VAL A 99 3.08 -24.30 -48.13
C VAL A 99 3.80 -23.88 -49.42
N ASN A 100 5.11 -23.90 -49.45
CA ASN A 100 5.95 -23.48 -50.57
C ASN A 100 6.70 -24.65 -51.22
N GLU A 101 6.13 -25.84 -51.20
CA GLU A 101 6.70 -27.01 -51.83
C GLU A 101 6.96 -26.75 -53.34
N GLY A 102 8.15 -27.16 -53.82
CA GLY A 102 8.59 -26.91 -55.21
C GLY A 102 9.16 -25.48 -55.45
N ARG A 103 9.10 -24.57 -54.48
CA ARG A 103 9.73 -23.24 -54.55
C ARG A 103 10.99 -23.19 -53.70
N ARG A 104 11.85 -22.22 -53.97
CA ARG A 104 13.04 -22.02 -53.18
C ARG A 104 12.67 -21.34 -51.83
N THR A 105 12.93 -22.03 -50.70
CA THR A 105 12.67 -21.58 -49.33
C THR A 105 13.96 -21.39 -48.57
N TRP A 106 13.95 -20.64 -47.48
CA TRP A 106 15.11 -20.50 -46.61
C TRP A 106 15.35 -21.78 -45.79
N ALA A 107 16.64 -22.08 -45.55
CA ALA A 107 17.03 -23.07 -44.56
C ALA A 107 16.62 -22.55 -43.14
N LEU A 108 16.45 -23.48 -42.18
CA LEU A 108 16.05 -23.15 -40.80
C LEU A 108 16.96 -22.06 -40.19
N THR A 109 18.26 -22.12 -40.38
CA THR A 109 19.21 -21.13 -39.85
C THR A 109 18.90 -19.72 -40.38
N GLN A 110 18.72 -19.63 -41.72
CA GLN A 110 18.40 -18.34 -42.37
C GLN A 110 17.02 -17.84 -41.95
N PHE A 111 16.02 -18.71 -41.84
CA PHE A 111 14.68 -18.36 -41.33
C PHE A 111 14.75 -17.78 -39.92
N CYS A 112 15.49 -18.42 -39.01
CA CYS A 112 15.73 -17.95 -37.65
C CYS A 112 16.50 -16.62 -37.59
N GLU A 113 17.50 -16.43 -38.43
CA GLU A 113 18.26 -15.18 -38.52
C GLU A 113 17.43 -14.03 -39.03
N HIS A 114 16.63 -14.24 -40.07
CA HIS A 114 15.74 -13.23 -40.61
C HIS A 114 14.59 -12.90 -39.61
N TYR A 115 14.04 -13.91 -38.91
CA TYR A 115 13.11 -13.69 -37.85
C TYR A 115 13.72 -12.89 -36.68
N LYS A 116 14.96 -13.19 -36.26
CA LYS A 116 15.71 -12.37 -35.31
C LYS A 116 15.86 -10.91 -35.76
N ALA A 117 16.20 -10.71 -37.03
CA ALA A 117 16.32 -9.37 -37.61
C ALA A 117 14.96 -8.64 -37.61
N TYR A 118 13.87 -9.35 -37.96
CA TYR A 118 12.51 -8.83 -37.89
C TYR A 118 12.11 -8.43 -36.47
N THR A 119 12.30 -9.30 -35.47
CA THR A 119 11.99 -8.98 -34.06
C THR A 119 12.85 -7.85 -33.51
N LYS A 120 14.10 -7.71 -33.96
CA LYS A 120 14.97 -6.57 -33.62
C LYS A 120 14.44 -5.24 -34.18
N ARG A 121 13.75 -5.26 -35.33
CA ARG A 121 13.05 -4.08 -35.87
C ARG A 121 11.77 -3.77 -35.13
N LEU A 122 11.01 -4.79 -34.70
CA LEU A 122 9.83 -4.63 -33.85
C LEU A 122 10.17 -4.12 -32.45
N ARG A 123 11.33 -4.49 -31.91
CA ARG A 123 11.90 -3.97 -30.67
C ARG A 123 12.45 -2.54 -30.82
N ARG A 124 11.85 -1.71 -31.63
CA ARG A 124 12.05 -0.27 -31.50
C ARG A 124 11.45 0.10 -30.15
N SER A 125 12.29 0.16 -29.11
CA SER A 125 11.89 0.63 -27.79
C SER A 125 11.35 2.05 -28.00
N MET A 126 10.05 2.25 -27.75
CA MET A 126 9.53 3.60 -27.59
C MET A 126 10.32 4.20 -26.43
N ARG A 127 11.06 5.26 -26.72
CA ARG A 127 11.81 6.01 -25.71
C ARG A 127 10.79 6.57 -24.74
N GLN A 128 10.66 5.96 -23.57
CA GLN A 128 9.78 6.47 -22.54
C GLN A 128 10.35 7.80 -22.06
N GLN A 129 9.53 8.83 -22.12
CA GLN A 129 9.83 10.10 -21.49
C GLN A 129 9.33 10.04 -20.04
N HIS A 130 10.24 10.22 -19.10
CA HIS A 130 9.92 10.33 -17.70
C HIS A 130 9.99 11.80 -17.30
N ARG A 131 8.90 12.32 -16.72
CA ARG A 131 8.86 13.68 -16.19
C ARG A 131 9.59 13.72 -14.85
N ALA A 132 10.19 14.86 -14.54
CA ALA A 132 10.83 15.11 -13.28
C ALA A 132 9.86 14.95 -12.10
N GLY A 133 10.29 14.29 -11.02
CA GLY A 133 9.49 14.06 -9.82
C GLY A 133 8.24 13.19 -10.00
N GLU A 134 7.97 12.64 -11.20
CA GLU A 134 6.73 11.92 -11.48
C GLU A 134 6.76 10.50 -10.91
N LYS A 135 7.74 9.67 -11.29
CA LYS A 135 7.72 8.22 -11.03
C LYS A 135 8.94 7.76 -10.24
N LEU A 136 8.68 7.03 -9.19
CA LEU A 136 9.65 6.20 -8.47
C LEU A 136 9.36 4.73 -8.77
N PHE A 137 10.28 4.06 -9.43
CA PHE A 137 10.20 2.63 -9.71
C PHE A 137 10.84 1.86 -8.56
N VAL A 138 10.18 0.80 -8.09
CA VAL A 138 10.65 -0.01 -6.96
C VAL A 138 10.53 -1.50 -7.24
N ASP A 139 11.54 -2.27 -6.81
CA ASP A 139 11.57 -3.72 -6.96
C ASP A 139 12.55 -4.35 -5.98
N TYR A 140 12.55 -5.68 -5.88
CA TYR A 140 13.60 -6.44 -5.22
C TYR A 140 14.54 -7.05 -6.26
N ALA A 141 15.86 -7.02 -5.98
CA ALA A 141 16.84 -7.72 -6.79
C ALA A 141 16.63 -9.24 -6.69
N GLY A 142 16.88 -9.95 -7.80
CA GLY A 142 16.83 -11.42 -7.82
C GLY A 142 17.86 -12.07 -6.89
N PRO A 143 19.14 -11.67 -6.94
CA PRO A 143 20.17 -12.13 -6.01
C PRO A 143 19.96 -11.60 -4.60
N THR A 144 20.22 -12.46 -3.61
CA THR A 144 20.21 -12.15 -2.17
C THR A 144 21.62 -12.06 -1.62
N LEU A 145 21.80 -11.39 -0.48
CA LEU A 145 23.06 -11.39 0.26
C LEU A 145 23.05 -12.52 1.30
N GLU A 146 24.10 -13.35 1.30
CA GLU A 146 24.28 -14.37 2.32
C GLU A 146 24.80 -13.73 3.62
N LEU A 147 24.20 -14.12 4.75
CA LEU A 147 24.52 -13.60 6.06
C LEU A 147 25.26 -14.67 6.88
N ALA A 148 26.10 -14.22 7.80
CA ALA A 148 26.93 -15.12 8.61
C ALA A 148 26.09 -15.98 9.61
N ASP A 149 24.87 -15.55 9.90
CA ASP A 149 23.89 -16.29 10.71
C ASP A 149 23.15 -17.39 9.91
N GLY A 150 23.49 -17.57 8.64
CA GLY A 150 22.83 -18.50 7.72
C GLY A 150 21.55 -17.95 7.07
N GLY A 151 21.16 -16.73 7.40
CA GLY A 151 20.03 -16.01 6.80
C GLY A 151 20.36 -15.45 5.42
N ARG A 152 19.38 -14.82 4.79
CA ARG A 152 19.52 -14.14 3.50
C ARG A 152 18.91 -12.75 3.55
N GLY A 153 19.71 -11.74 3.23
CA GLY A 153 19.24 -10.36 3.09
C GLY A 153 18.61 -10.15 1.71
N GLN A 154 17.38 -9.67 1.67
CA GLN A 154 16.67 -9.29 0.46
C GLN A 154 17.04 -7.87 0.06
N VAL A 155 17.41 -7.63 -1.19
CA VAL A 155 17.89 -6.31 -1.62
C VAL A 155 16.78 -5.56 -2.34
N PHE A 156 16.24 -4.57 -1.68
CA PHE A 156 15.27 -3.63 -2.25
C PHE A 156 15.98 -2.56 -3.06
N VAL A 157 15.45 -2.22 -4.22
CA VAL A 157 15.97 -1.21 -5.14
C VAL A 157 14.86 -0.23 -5.53
N ALA A 158 15.17 1.05 -5.49
CA ALA A 158 14.30 2.12 -5.96
C ALA A 158 15.06 3.06 -6.89
N ALA A 159 14.42 3.53 -7.96
CA ALA A 159 15.02 4.46 -8.90
C ALA A 159 14.04 5.51 -9.42
N MET A 160 14.48 6.77 -9.45
CA MET A 160 13.72 7.86 -10.06
C MET A 160 13.64 7.69 -11.58
N GLY A 161 12.49 7.99 -12.14
CA GLY A 161 12.24 7.84 -13.58
C GLY A 161 13.14 8.72 -14.45
N ALA A 162 13.28 10.00 -14.15
CA ALA A 162 14.01 10.96 -14.95
C ALA A 162 15.53 10.88 -14.74
N SER A 163 16.02 11.05 -13.50
CA SER A 163 17.46 11.05 -13.20
C SER A 163 18.09 9.66 -13.11
N SER A 164 17.28 8.62 -12.92
CA SER A 164 17.74 7.28 -12.51
C SER A 164 18.51 7.29 -11.16
N TYR A 165 18.27 8.29 -10.32
CA TYR A 165 18.84 8.34 -8.97
C TYR A 165 18.36 7.15 -8.18
N THR A 166 19.28 6.36 -7.64
CA THR A 166 19.02 5.02 -7.16
C THR A 166 19.21 4.96 -5.64
N PHE A 167 18.27 4.36 -4.95
CA PHE A 167 18.36 3.92 -3.57
C PHE A 167 18.31 2.39 -3.53
N ALA A 168 19.04 1.80 -2.61
CA ALA A 168 18.93 0.39 -2.29
C ALA A 168 19.06 0.19 -0.78
N CYS A 169 18.41 -0.85 -0.26
CA CYS A 169 18.53 -1.23 1.15
C CYS A 169 18.31 -2.73 1.31
N VAL A 170 18.72 -3.27 2.46
CA VAL A 170 18.54 -4.69 2.76
C VAL A 170 17.40 -4.87 3.77
N THR A 171 16.56 -5.85 3.50
CA THR A 171 15.46 -6.26 4.38
C THR A 171 15.56 -7.76 4.69
N ALA A 172 14.95 -8.21 5.78
CA ALA A 172 14.94 -9.63 6.15
C ALA A 172 14.08 -10.47 5.20
N ASP A 173 13.01 -9.89 4.69
CA ASP A 173 12.03 -10.55 3.82
C ASP A 173 11.43 -9.56 2.80
N GLN A 174 10.51 -10.06 1.97
CA GLN A 174 9.74 -9.27 1.01
C GLN A 174 8.27 -9.09 1.45
N SER A 175 8.00 -9.11 2.76
CA SER A 175 6.67 -8.86 3.29
C SER A 175 6.19 -7.44 2.98
N MET A 176 4.90 -7.20 3.08
CA MET A 176 4.32 -5.85 2.92
C MET A 176 4.96 -4.84 3.87
N ARG A 177 5.26 -5.25 5.12
CA ARG A 177 5.93 -4.39 6.11
C ARG A 177 7.31 -3.98 5.62
N SER A 178 8.09 -4.92 5.08
CA SER A 178 9.42 -4.68 4.51
C SER A 178 9.34 -3.78 3.27
N TRP A 179 8.38 -4.01 2.37
CA TRP A 179 8.15 -3.16 1.21
C TRP A 179 7.87 -1.70 1.61
N LEU A 180 6.86 -1.46 2.45
CA LEU A 180 6.47 -0.11 2.85
C LEU A 180 7.55 0.57 3.71
N GLY A 181 8.26 -0.21 4.54
CA GLY A 181 9.41 0.28 5.29
C GLY A 181 10.55 0.75 4.37
N ALA A 182 10.91 -0.03 3.35
CA ALA A 182 11.93 0.29 2.36
C ALA A 182 11.52 1.50 1.50
N ILE A 183 10.25 1.57 1.07
CA ILE A 183 9.73 2.74 0.36
C ILE A 183 9.81 3.99 1.24
N GLY A 184 9.39 3.92 2.50
CA GLY A 184 9.50 5.05 3.44
C GLY A 184 10.95 5.52 3.67
N ARG A 185 11.91 4.58 3.71
CA ARG A 185 13.36 4.91 3.74
C ARG A 185 13.80 5.60 2.45
N THR A 186 13.31 5.13 1.31
CA THR A 186 13.59 5.74 0.00
C THR A 186 13.11 7.20 -0.04
N LEU A 187 11.87 7.46 0.39
CA LEU A 187 11.33 8.84 0.41
C LEU A 187 12.18 9.77 1.28
N ARG A 188 12.64 9.29 2.46
CA ARG A 188 13.56 10.05 3.31
C ARG A 188 14.92 10.29 2.65
N PHE A 189 15.47 9.28 1.96
CA PHE A 189 16.72 9.42 1.21
C PHE A 189 16.61 10.44 0.06
N LEU A 190 15.47 10.46 -0.62
CA LEU A 190 15.19 11.44 -1.68
C LEU A 190 14.92 12.86 -1.12
N GLY A 191 14.59 12.98 0.15
CA GLY A 191 14.19 14.25 0.76
C GLY A 191 12.82 14.76 0.31
N GLY A 192 11.99 13.92 -0.33
CA GLY A 192 10.68 14.31 -0.84
C GLY A 192 9.88 13.15 -1.40
N VAL A 193 8.67 13.46 -1.85
CA VAL A 193 7.69 12.49 -2.32
C VAL A 193 7.42 12.67 -3.83
N PRO A 194 7.62 11.63 -4.66
CA PRO A 194 7.24 11.64 -6.07
C PRO A 194 5.71 11.60 -6.22
N GLN A 195 5.21 11.90 -7.42
CA GLN A 195 3.76 11.81 -7.67
C GLN A 195 3.26 10.36 -7.62
N MET A 196 4.09 9.41 -8.05
CA MET A 196 3.72 8.01 -8.21
C MET A 196 4.85 7.06 -7.84
N ILE A 197 4.49 5.98 -7.14
CA ILE A 197 5.35 4.82 -6.88
C ILE A 197 4.86 3.68 -7.76
N VAL A 198 5.77 3.08 -8.52
CA VAL A 198 5.50 2.00 -9.48
C VAL A 198 6.23 0.74 -9.03
N PRO A 199 5.60 -0.13 -8.23
CA PRO A 199 6.17 -1.43 -7.88
C PRO A 199 6.06 -2.40 -9.06
N ASP A 200 7.13 -3.21 -9.28
CA ASP A 200 7.09 -4.29 -10.26
C ASP A 200 6.39 -5.51 -9.67
N ASN A 201 5.11 -5.66 -9.99
CA ASN A 201 4.28 -6.84 -9.71
C ASN A 201 4.38 -7.36 -8.25
N ALA A 202 4.46 -6.46 -7.29
CA ALA A 202 4.57 -6.79 -5.87
C ALA A 202 3.26 -7.38 -5.34
N ARG A 203 3.12 -8.70 -5.41
CA ARG A 203 1.96 -9.43 -4.85
C ARG A 203 1.67 -9.06 -3.40
N ALA A 204 2.72 -8.73 -2.64
CA ALA A 204 2.59 -8.29 -1.25
C ALA A 204 1.82 -6.96 -1.09
N LEU A 205 1.80 -6.09 -2.10
CA LEU A 205 1.14 -4.79 -2.07
C LEU A 205 -0.28 -4.80 -2.66
N ILE A 206 -0.68 -5.92 -3.28
CA ILE A 206 -1.95 -6.06 -4.00
C ILE A 206 -2.87 -6.98 -3.19
N ALA A 207 -4.05 -6.48 -2.81
CA ALA A 207 -5.05 -7.27 -2.09
C ALA A 207 -5.79 -8.27 -2.99
N ASP A 208 -6.06 -7.87 -4.25
CA ASP A 208 -6.73 -8.70 -5.24
C ASP A 208 -5.93 -8.63 -6.55
N PRO A 209 -5.24 -9.71 -6.94
CA PRO A 209 -4.44 -9.75 -8.16
C PRO A 209 -5.29 -9.90 -9.44
N ASN A 210 -6.40 -9.19 -9.54
CA ASN A 210 -7.18 -9.13 -10.76
C ASN A 210 -6.33 -8.56 -11.89
N ARG A 211 -6.29 -9.26 -13.03
CA ARG A 211 -5.47 -8.91 -14.19
C ARG A 211 -5.78 -7.53 -14.78
N TYR A 212 -7.01 -7.05 -14.58
CA TYR A 212 -7.50 -5.80 -15.18
C TYR A 212 -7.52 -4.62 -14.20
N GLU A 213 -7.81 -4.85 -12.92
CA GLU A 213 -7.89 -3.82 -11.88
C GLU A 213 -7.32 -4.36 -10.55
N PRO A 214 -5.99 -4.37 -10.37
CA PRO A 214 -5.40 -4.77 -9.10
C PRO A 214 -5.74 -3.75 -8.01
N ARG A 215 -6.40 -4.20 -6.94
CA ARG A 215 -6.72 -3.35 -5.77
C ARG A 215 -5.57 -3.38 -4.77
N ALA A 216 -5.17 -2.21 -4.30
CA ALA A 216 -4.18 -2.09 -3.25
C ALA A 216 -4.77 -2.52 -1.89
N ASN A 217 -3.92 -3.08 -1.02
CA ASN A 217 -4.30 -3.41 0.35
C ASN A 217 -4.55 -2.13 1.17
N ASP A 218 -5.45 -2.17 2.17
CA ASP A 218 -5.81 -1.02 2.99
C ASP A 218 -4.60 -0.36 3.66
N THR A 219 -3.60 -1.15 4.08
CA THR A 219 -2.34 -0.64 4.64
C THR A 219 -1.51 0.12 3.60
N VAL A 220 -1.51 -0.33 2.33
CA VAL A 220 -0.86 0.38 1.22
C VAL A 220 -1.59 1.68 0.91
N LEU A 221 -2.92 1.68 0.95
CA LEU A 221 -3.73 2.89 0.79
C LEU A 221 -3.51 3.88 1.93
N ASP A 222 -3.38 3.41 3.18
CA ASP A 222 -3.04 4.23 4.33
C ASP A 222 -1.67 4.89 4.15
N PHE A 223 -0.65 4.12 3.73
CA PHE A 223 0.67 4.64 3.40
C PHE A 223 0.62 5.70 2.29
N ALA A 224 -0.13 5.40 1.23
CA ALA A 224 -0.28 6.28 0.07
C ALA A 224 -0.96 7.60 0.43
N ARG A 225 -2.04 7.56 1.23
CA ARG A 225 -2.74 8.75 1.74
C ARG A 225 -1.85 9.58 2.66
N HIS A 226 -1.10 8.92 3.57
CA HIS A 226 -0.21 9.62 4.49
C HIS A 226 0.88 10.42 3.77
N HIS A 227 1.47 9.86 2.70
CA HIS A 227 2.50 10.51 1.90
C HIS A 227 1.95 11.32 0.73
N ASP A 228 0.62 11.35 0.54
CA ASP A 228 -0.03 11.94 -0.64
C ASP A 228 0.59 11.45 -1.95
N VAL A 229 0.75 10.14 -2.12
CA VAL A 229 1.38 9.49 -3.27
C VAL A 229 0.46 8.42 -3.87
N THR A 230 0.49 8.28 -5.18
CA THR A 230 -0.23 7.20 -5.87
C THR A 230 0.68 5.96 -5.97
N VAL A 231 0.21 4.82 -5.47
CA VAL A 231 0.87 3.53 -5.70
C VAL A 231 0.17 2.83 -6.86
N LEU A 232 0.84 2.75 -8.00
CA LEU A 232 0.31 2.15 -9.23
C LEU A 232 1.20 0.98 -9.64
N PRO A 233 0.78 -0.27 -9.43
CA PRO A 233 1.52 -1.44 -9.90
C PRO A 233 1.74 -1.41 -11.41
N ALA A 234 2.93 -1.83 -11.87
CA ALA A 234 3.22 -1.96 -13.29
C ALA A 234 2.23 -2.94 -13.94
N ARG A 235 1.80 -2.61 -15.16
CA ARG A 235 0.84 -3.47 -15.87
C ARG A 235 1.44 -4.84 -16.16
N PRO A 236 0.71 -5.93 -15.88
CA PRO A 236 1.15 -7.27 -16.24
C PRO A 236 1.47 -7.34 -17.74
N TYR A 237 2.54 -8.03 -18.10
CA TYR A 237 2.99 -8.24 -19.50
C TYR A 237 3.36 -6.97 -20.30
N SER A 238 3.65 -5.84 -19.64
CA SER A 238 4.16 -4.63 -20.28
C SER A 238 5.66 -4.43 -19.98
N PRO A 239 6.58 -5.08 -20.74
CA PRO A 239 8.01 -5.02 -20.47
C PRO A 239 8.59 -3.60 -20.51
N GLN A 240 7.90 -2.71 -21.22
CA GLN A 240 8.31 -1.33 -21.38
C GLN A 240 8.18 -0.54 -20.06
N ASP A 241 7.15 -0.84 -19.24
CA ASP A 241 6.93 -0.17 -17.95
C ASP A 241 8.00 -0.56 -16.92
N LYS A 242 8.69 -1.71 -17.13
CA LYS A 242 9.67 -2.31 -16.22
C LYS A 242 11.13 -1.96 -16.51
N ALA A 243 11.44 -1.55 -17.76
CA ALA A 243 12.81 -1.37 -18.25
C ALA A 243 13.67 -0.46 -17.34
N LYS A 244 13.07 0.52 -16.67
CA LYS A 244 13.77 1.44 -15.75
C LYS A 244 14.20 0.76 -14.47
N VAL A 245 13.31 0.03 -13.80
CA VAL A 245 13.64 -0.67 -12.56
C VAL A 245 14.57 -1.85 -12.82
N GLU A 246 14.33 -2.62 -13.88
CA GLU A 246 15.24 -3.70 -14.28
C GLU A 246 16.67 -3.18 -14.53
N SER A 247 16.81 -2.04 -15.21
CA SER A 247 18.10 -1.38 -15.39
C SER A 247 18.72 -0.94 -14.05
N ALA A 248 17.93 -0.41 -13.12
CA ALA A 248 18.43 0.00 -11.81
C ALA A 248 18.85 -1.20 -10.96
N VAL A 249 18.08 -2.28 -10.97
CA VAL A 249 18.42 -3.55 -10.31
C VAL A 249 19.76 -4.08 -10.84
N GLN A 250 19.93 -4.18 -12.18
CA GLN A 250 21.19 -4.62 -12.79
C GLN A 250 22.39 -3.73 -12.41
N VAL A 251 22.16 -2.43 -12.28
CA VAL A 251 23.21 -1.50 -11.84
C VAL A 251 23.59 -1.76 -10.38
N VAL A 252 22.62 -1.98 -9.49
CA VAL A 252 22.87 -2.33 -8.08
C VAL A 252 23.59 -3.69 -7.99
N GLU A 253 23.14 -4.69 -8.72
CA GLU A 253 23.77 -6.01 -8.76
C GLU A 253 25.26 -5.91 -9.16
N ARG A 254 25.57 -5.19 -10.24
CA ARG A 254 26.93 -5.06 -10.77
C ARG A 254 27.85 -4.21 -9.89
N TRP A 255 27.34 -3.15 -9.28
CA TRP A 255 28.18 -2.15 -8.64
C TRP A 255 28.13 -2.17 -7.11
N ILE A 256 27.13 -2.80 -6.53
CA ILE A 256 27.00 -3.00 -5.09
C ILE A 256 27.15 -4.48 -4.74
N LEU A 257 26.24 -5.34 -5.19
CA LEU A 257 26.23 -6.75 -4.77
C LEU A 257 27.51 -7.48 -5.21
N ALA A 258 27.95 -7.29 -6.44
CA ALA A 258 29.20 -7.89 -6.91
C ALA A 258 30.45 -7.47 -6.10
N ARG A 259 30.44 -6.27 -5.51
CA ARG A 259 31.52 -5.83 -4.60
C ARG A 259 31.45 -6.49 -3.23
N LEU A 260 30.23 -6.76 -2.76
CA LEU A 260 30.00 -7.39 -1.45
C LEU A 260 30.16 -8.92 -1.48
N ARG A 261 30.35 -9.55 -2.64
CA ARG A 261 30.40 -11.02 -2.80
C ARG A 261 31.37 -11.78 -1.90
N HIS A 262 32.42 -11.09 -1.39
CA HIS A 262 33.43 -11.66 -0.50
C HIS A 262 33.42 -11.02 0.90
N VAL A 263 32.50 -10.10 1.14
CA VAL A 263 32.36 -9.44 2.44
C VAL A 263 31.52 -10.32 3.35
N ARG A 264 32.05 -10.63 4.55
CA ARG A 264 31.31 -11.38 5.56
C ARG A 264 30.36 -10.44 6.29
N LEU A 265 29.07 -10.55 5.99
CA LEU A 265 28.00 -9.73 6.56
C LEU A 265 27.40 -10.47 7.75
N ALA A 266 27.45 -9.87 8.94
CA ALA A 266 27.01 -10.52 10.18
C ALA A 266 25.49 -10.78 10.17
N ASP A 267 24.71 -9.78 9.82
CA ASP A 267 23.25 -9.79 9.83
C ASP A 267 22.69 -8.82 8.78
N VAL A 268 21.36 -8.66 8.75
CA VAL A 268 20.65 -7.75 7.84
C VAL A 268 21.08 -6.28 8.04
N LEU A 269 21.37 -5.87 9.28
CA LEU A 269 21.79 -4.51 9.61
C LEU A 269 23.17 -4.21 9.05
N ALA A 270 24.11 -5.12 9.23
CA ALA A 270 25.47 -5.01 8.68
C ALA A 270 25.46 -5.01 7.14
N ALA A 271 24.60 -5.86 6.54
CA ALA A 271 24.40 -5.91 5.10
C ALA A 271 23.81 -4.59 4.57
N ASP A 272 22.84 -4.03 5.27
CA ASP A 272 22.23 -2.76 4.92
C ASP A 272 23.25 -1.62 5.00
N ALA A 273 24.01 -1.52 6.08
CA ALA A 273 25.06 -0.53 6.24
C ALA A 273 26.10 -0.58 5.10
N ALA A 274 26.53 -1.79 4.71
CA ALA A 274 27.48 -1.97 3.61
C ALA A 274 26.89 -1.52 2.25
N VAL A 275 25.59 -1.76 2.02
CA VAL A 275 24.90 -1.26 0.82
C VAL A 275 24.80 0.26 0.83
N GLN A 276 24.44 0.87 1.98
CA GLN A 276 24.33 2.33 2.11
C GLN A 276 25.67 3.04 1.86
N GLU A 277 26.79 2.47 2.32
CA GLU A 277 28.13 3.01 2.08
C GLU A 277 28.49 3.08 0.59
N LEU A 278 28.02 2.14 -0.22
CA LEU A 278 28.31 2.07 -1.65
C LEU A 278 27.38 2.92 -2.52
N LEU A 279 26.24 3.38 -2.02
CA LEU A 279 25.27 4.16 -2.79
C LEU A 279 25.80 5.49 -3.34
N PRO A 280 26.55 6.31 -2.56
CA PRO A 280 27.11 7.57 -3.07
C PRO A 280 28.02 7.34 -4.29
N MET A 281 28.84 6.30 -4.25
CA MET A 281 29.71 5.94 -5.36
C MET A 281 28.88 5.54 -6.60
N LEU A 282 27.82 4.74 -6.44
CA LEU A 282 26.95 4.34 -7.54
C LEU A 282 26.28 5.56 -8.18
N ASN A 283 25.72 6.46 -7.36
CA ASN A 283 25.02 7.65 -7.84
C ASN A 283 25.95 8.73 -8.38
N GLY A 284 27.21 8.75 -7.96
CA GLY A 284 28.27 9.64 -8.47
C GLY A 284 28.91 9.19 -9.78
N ARG A 285 28.62 7.98 -10.29
CA ARG A 285 29.18 7.50 -11.55
C ARG A 285 28.60 8.26 -12.74
N ARG A 286 29.47 8.68 -13.67
CA ARG A 286 29.06 9.29 -14.94
C ARG A 286 28.32 8.29 -15.82
N PHE A 287 27.33 8.75 -16.54
CA PHE A 287 26.68 7.98 -17.59
C PHE A 287 27.62 7.84 -18.80
N GLN A 288 27.53 6.72 -19.53
CA GLN A 288 28.36 6.50 -20.73
C GLN A 288 28.03 7.45 -21.88
N LYS A 289 26.77 7.88 -22.01
CA LYS A 289 26.26 8.65 -23.15
C LYS A 289 25.84 10.08 -22.78
N LEU A 290 26.03 10.49 -21.54
CA LEU A 290 25.60 11.77 -21.01
C LEU A 290 26.65 12.28 -20.05
N ASP A 291 27.09 13.52 -20.20
CA ASP A 291 28.07 14.13 -19.28
C ASP A 291 27.36 14.60 -17.99
N ALA A 292 26.84 13.65 -17.28
CA ALA A 292 26.15 13.84 -16.01
C ALA A 292 26.25 12.57 -15.15
N THR A 293 25.96 12.72 -13.86
CA THR A 293 25.79 11.62 -12.91
C THR A 293 24.33 11.49 -12.50
N ARG A 294 23.95 10.35 -11.87
CA ARG A 294 22.61 10.21 -11.28
C ARG A 294 22.33 11.29 -10.24
N ALA A 295 23.32 11.56 -9.39
CA ALA A 295 23.23 12.56 -8.34
C ALA A 295 23.04 13.99 -8.90
N SER A 296 23.83 14.36 -9.94
CA SER A 296 23.71 15.69 -10.57
C SER A 296 22.38 15.89 -11.26
N LEU A 297 21.87 14.86 -11.97
CA LEU A 297 20.54 14.91 -12.58
C LEU A 297 19.42 14.96 -11.55
N PHE A 298 19.56 14.19 -10.47
CA PHE A 298 18.57 14.26 -9.37
C PHE A 298 18.49 15.66 -8.79
N ALA A 299 19.62 16.25 -8.42
CA ALA A 299 19.68 17.58 -7.84
C ALA A 299 19.11 18.66 -8.77
N SER A 300 19.32 18.54 -10.09
CA SER A 300 18.90 19.57 -11.06
C SER A 300 17.46 19.40 -11.54
N ILE A 301 16.92 18.18 -11.63
CA ILE A 301 15.61 17.97 -12.25
C ILE A 301 14.59 17.29 -11.36
N ASP A 302 14.94 16.21 -10.61
CA ASP A 302 13.95 15.49 -9.81
C ASP A 302 13.72 16.14 -8.45
N ALA A 303 14.77 16.52 -7.71
CA ALA A 303 14.65 17.07 -6.36
C ALA A 303 13.75 18.33 -6.29
N PRO A 304 13.86 19.31 -7.20
CA PRO A 304 12.96 20.47 -7.20
C PRO A 304 11.49 20.15 -7.49
N ALA A 305 11.24 19.01 -8.14
CA ALA A 305 9.91 18.57 -8.54
C ALA A 305 9.23 17.63 -7.51
N LEU A 306 9.97 17.19 -6.47
CA LEU A 306 9.40 16.39 -5.40
C LEU A 306 8.55 17.24 -4.46
N ARG A 307 7.50 16.64 -3.93
CA ARG A 307 6.68 17.24 -2.87
C ARG A 307 7.36 17.08 -1.51
N PRO A 308 7.10 17.96 -0.54
CA PRO A 308 7.68 17.86 0.79
C PRO A 308 7.23 16.55 1.49
N LEU A 309 8.11 16.04 2.35
CA LEU A 309 7.76 14.91 3.21
C LEU A 309 6.71 15.34 4.25
N PRO A 310 5.79 14.45 4.65
CA PRO A 310 4.91 14.68 5.78
C PRO A 310 5.67 14.97 7.06
N VAL A 311 5.17 15.92 7.86
CA VAL A 311 5.79 16.30 9.16
C VAL A 311 5.80 15.12 10.14
N ARG A 312 4.73 14.32 10.13
CA ARG A 312 4.62 13.12 10.96
C ARG A 312 5.16 11.92 10.22
N SER A 313 5.91 11.07 10.92
CA SER A 313 6.34 9.78 10.37
C SER A 313 5.17 8.83 10.25
N TRP A 314 5.10 8.11 9.14
CA TRP A 314 4.17 7.00 9.00
C TRP A 314 4.64 5.80 9.81
N HIS A 315 3.69 5.17 10.51
CA HIS A 315 3.93 3.95 11.27
C HIS A 315 3.12 2.81 10.69
N TRP A 316 3.74 1.65 10.60
CA TRP A 316 3.06 0.43 10.20
C TRP A 316 1.82 0.18 11.05
N ALA A 317 0.71 -0.11 10.40
CA ALA A 317 -0.53 -0.50 11.06
C ALA A 317 -1.26 -1.56 10.23
N THR A 318 -1.99 -2.44 10.92
CA THR A 318 -2.92 -3.37 10.30
C THR A 318 -4.34 -2.86 10.45
N TRP A 319 -5.18 -3.12 9.45
CA TRP A 319 -6.57 -2.72 9.45
C TRP A 319 -7.47 -3.90 9.78
N LYS A 320 -8.45 -3.69 10.65
CA LYS A 320 -9.46 -4.67 11.04
C LYS A 320 -10.83 -4.04 11.05
N THR A 321 -11.83 -4.78 10.59
CA THR A 321 -13.23 -4.36 10.77
C THR A 321 -13.74 -4.91 12.10
N VAL A 322 -14.31 -4.05 12.92
CA VAL A 322 -14.83 -4.38 14.25
C VAL A 322 -16.24 -3.81 14.42
N THR A 323 -17.02 -4.36 15.33
CA THR A 323 -18.37 -3.87 15.65
C THR A 323 -18.42 -3.39 17.08
N ALA A 324 -18.99 -2.23 17.33
CA ALA A 324 -19.20 -1.72 18.69
C ALA A 324 -20.29 -2.53 19.40
N HIS A 325 -19.93 -3.18 20.50
CA HIS A 325 -20.87 -3.95 21.33
C HIS A 325 -21.79 -3.03 22.13
N ILE A 326 -22.81 -3.62 22.78
CA ILE A 326 -23.79 -2.90 23.59
C ILE A 326 -23.15 -2.13 24.76
N ASP A 327 -21.99 -2.56 25.20
CA ASP A 327 -21.17 -1.94 26.23
C ASP A 327 -20.25 -0.83 25.71
N TYR A 328 -20.52 -0.33 24.49
CA TYR A 328 -19.74 0.71 23.78
C TYR A 328 -18.24 0.38 23.65
N HIS A 329 -17.88 -0.91 23.58
CA HIS A 329 -16.50 -1.36 23.30
C HIS A 329 -16.44 -2.12 22.00
N VAL A 330 -15.26 -2.05 21.37
CA VAL A 330 -14.84 -2.90 20.27
C VAL A 330 -13.73 -3.83 20.74
N GLU A 331 -13.70 -5.07 20.24
CA GLU A 331 -12.64 -6.01 20.56
C GLU A 331 -11.58 -6.01 19.46
N VAL A 332 -10.32 -5.76 19.86
CA VAL A 332 -9.15 -5.80 19.00
C VAL A 332 -8.06 -6.63 19.70
N ASP A 333 -7.60 -7.70 19.07
CA ASP A 333 -6.57 -8.61 19.57
C ASP A 333 -6.87 -9.19 20.97
N GLY A 334 -8.18 -9.37 21.30
CA GLY A 334 -8.63 -9.88 22.58
C GLY A 334 -8.66 -8.85 23.73
N HIS A 335 -8.43 -7.57 23.43
CA HIS A 335 -8.61 -6.46 24.36
C HIS A 335 -9.77 -5.56 23.90
N ARG A 336 -10.49 -4.94 24.83
CA ARG A 336 -11.67 -4.14 24.55
C ARG A 336 -11.40 -2.66 24.73
N TYR A 337 -11.69 -1.88 23.70
CA TYR A 337 -11.46 -0.44 23.62
C TYR A 337 -12.80 0.29 23.48
N SER A 338 -13.03 1.31 24.28
CA SER A 338 -14.28 2.07 24.23
C SER A 338 -14.37 2.99 23.00
N VAL A 339 -15.57 3.14 22.50
CA VAL A 339 -15.96 4.14 21.48
C VAL A 339 -17.10 4.99 22.03
N PRO A 340 -17.38 6.18 21.47
CA PRO A 340 -18.55 6.95 21.83
C PRO A 340 -19.81 6.09 21.82
N HIS A 341 -20.59 6.11 22.91
CA HIS A 341 -21.76 5.24 23.08
C HIS A 341 -22.83 5.41 21.99
N ALA A 342 -22.85 6.54 21.29
CA ALA A 342 -23.72 6.76 20.13
C ALA A 342 -23.39 5.81 18.95
N LEU A 343 -22.23 5.16 18.96
CA LEU A 343 -21.80 4.21 17.92
C LEU A 343 -22.07 2.75 18.27
N VAL A 344 -22.80 2.45 19.34
CA VAL A 344 -23.20 1.09 19.68
C VAL A 344 -23.93 0.43 18.51
N GLY A 345 -23.50 -0.78 18.14
CA GLY A 345 -24.00 -1.53 16.98
C GLY A 345 -23.39 -1.10 15.63
N ALA A 346 -22.63 0.00 15.58
CA ALA A 346 -22.00 0.45 14.35
C ALA A 346 -20.79 -0.43 13.99
N ARG A 347 -20.55 -0.57 12.70
CA ARG A 347 -19.35 -1.18 12.13
C ARG A 347 -18.26 -0.12 11.99
N LEU A 348 -17.09 -0.39 12.52
CA LEU A 348 -15.94 0.51 12.60
C LEU A 348 -14.71 -0.12 11.96
N GLU A 349 -13.79 0.71 11.54
CA GLU A 349 -12.46 0.30 11.10
C GLU A 349 -11.45 0.57 12.22
N ALA A 350 -10.68 -0.44 12.58
CA ALA A 350 -9.62 -0.32 13.58
C ALA A 350 -8.25 -0.33 12.87
N ARG A 351 -7.52 0.77 12.94
CA ARG A 351 -6.14 0.92 12.53
C ARG A 351 -5.25 0.59 13.73
N VAL A 352 -4.56 -0.54 13.66
CA VAL A 352 -3.79 -1.11 14.78
C VAL A 352 -2.30 -1.01 14.48
N SER A 353 -1.62 -0.08 15.13
CA SER A 353 -0.16 0.05 15.12
C SER A 353 0.49 -0.68 16.29
N ASP A 354 1.82 -0.64 16.39
CA ASP A 354 2.53 -1.25 17.51
C ASP A 354 2.18 -0.58 18.86
N ALA A 355 1.88 0.73 18.86
CA ALA A 355 1.63 1.54 20.06
C ALA A 355 0.17 1.97 20.24
N LEU A 356 -0.60 2.10 19.17
CA LEU A 356 -1.93 2.72 19.19
C LEU A 356 -2.97 1.85 18.50
N VAL A 357 -4.20 1.98 18.97
CA VAL A 357 -5.42 1.52 18.31
C VAL A 357 -6.27 2.74 18.01
N GLU A 358 -6.41 3.06 16.72
CA GLU A 358 -7.22 4.16 16.21
C GLU A 358 -8.49 3.57 15.63
N LEU A 359 -9.64 4.08 16.07
CA LEU A 359 -10.96 3.61 15.64
C LEU A 359 -11.62 4.66 14.76
N LEU A 360 -12.03 4.24 13.57
CA LEU A 360 -12.61 5.12 12.56
C LEU A 360 -14.04 4.66 12.24
N HIS A 361 -14.92 5.63 12.03
CA HIS A 361 -16.27 5.40 11.53
C HIS A 361 -16.48 6.25 10.27
N LYS A 362 -16.76 5.60 9.14
CA LYS A 362 -16.90 6.25 7.82
C LYS A 362 -15.71 7.14 7.44
N GLY A 363 -14.49 6.70 7.79
CA GLY A 363 -13.26 7.43 7.50
C GLY A 363 -12.88 8.52 8.50
N GLU A 364 -13.73 8.84 9.47
CA GLU A 364 -13.45 9.80 10.55
C GLU A 364 -12.96 9.10 11.81
N GLN A 365 -11.87 9.59 12.40
CA GLN A 365 -11.31 9.07 13.64
C GLN A 365 -12.22 9.42 14.84
N VAL A 366 -12.83 8.40 15.45
CA VAL A 366 -13.77 8.55 16.57
C VAL A 366 -13.15 8.25 17.94
N ALA A 367 -12.08 7.46 17.97
CA ALA A 367 -11.34 7.18 19.19
C ALA A 367 -9.88 6.79 18.92
N VAL A 368 -9.01 7.09 19.90
CA VAL A 368 -7.60 6.65 19.93
C VAL A 368 -7.30 6.12 21.33
N HIS A 369 -6.65 4.96 21.37
CA HIS A 369 -6.23 4.32 22.60
C HIS A 369 -4.77 3.86 22.50
N ALA A 370 -4.05 3.84 23.61
CA ALA A 370 -2.80 3.12 23.70
C ALA A 370 -3.08 1.61 23.54
N ARG A 371 -2.30 0.93 22.70
CA ARG A 371 -2.46 -0.51 22.48
C ARG A 371 -2.11 -1.29 23.75
N SER A 372 -3.00 -2.19 24.15
CA SER A 372 -2.79 -3.11 25.25
C SER A 372 -2.73 -4.54 24.73
N HIS A 373 -1.79 -5.33 25.24
CA HIS A 373 -1.65 -6.75 24.93
C HIS A 373 -2.34 -7.66 25.97
N ARG A 374 -3.02 -7.07 26.98
CA ARG A 374 -3.74 -7.81 28.01
C ARG A 374 -5.05 -8.35 27.46
N ARG A 375 -5.12 -9.67 27.24
CA ARG A 375 -6.35 -10.32 26.80
C ARG A 375 -7.43 -10.24 27.88
N GLY A 376 -8.68 -10.02 27.46
CA GLY A 376 -9.84 -9.86 28.34
C GLY A 376 -9.87 -8.53 29.11
N GLY A 377 -8.88 -7.65 28.91
CA GLY A 377 -8.86 -6.32 29.54
C GLY A 377 -9.74 -5.31 28.82
N PHE A 378 -9.98 -4.19 29.52
CA PHE A 378 -10.76 -3.05 29.00
C PHE A 378 -9.93 -1.77 29.11
N THR A 379 -9.97 -0.96 28.06
CA THR A 379 -9.50 0.43 28.07
C THR A 379 -10.67 1.32 27.75
N THR A 380 -11.16 2.04 28.78
CA THR A 380 -12.39 2.83 28.69
C THR A 380 -12.09 4.30 28.93
N ARG A 381 -12.55 5.16 28.04
CA ARG A 381 -12.52 6.62 28.20
C ARG A 381 -13.85 7.10 28.77
N ASP A 382 -13.79 8.03 29.70
CA ASP A 382 -15.00 8.53 30.41
C ASP A 382 -15.93 9.34 29.50
N ASP A 383 -15.37 10.03 28.49
CA ASP A 383 -16.14 10.77 27.48
C ASP A 383 -16.93 9.87 26.52
N HIS A 384 -16.57 8.60 26.40
CA HIS A 384 -17.28 7.61 25.59
C HIS A 384 -18.54 7.05 26.29
N MET A 385 -18.63 7.21 27.62
CA MET A 385 -19.73 6.66 28.40
C MET A 385 -21.02 7.50 28.27
N PRO A 386 -22.21 6.84 28.30
CA PRO A 386 -23.46 7.54 28.53
C PRO A 386 -23.42 8.35 29.82
N ALA A 387 -24.10 9.47 29.88
CA ALA A 387 -24.17 10.31 31.09
C ALA A 387 -24.57 9.53 32.35
N ALA A 388 -25.50 8.59 32.23
CA ALA A 388 -25.92 7.72 33.32
C ALA A 388 -24.81 6.81 33.85
N HIS A 389 -23.99 6.21 32.95
CA HIS A 389 -22.87 5.35 33.35
C HIS A 389 -21.71 6.16 33.93
N ARG A 390 -21.45 7.35 33.41
CA ARG A 390 -20.45 8.29 33.94
C ARG A 390 -20.81 8.71 35.36
N ALA A 391 -22.07 9.13 35.59
CA ALA A 391 -22.59 9.41 36.91
C ALA A 391 -22.43 8.22 37.86
N HIS A 392 -22.68 6.99 37.38
CA HIS A 392 -22.56 5.78 38.21
C HIS A 392 -21.11 5.47 38.60
N LYS A 393 -20.14 5.73 37.69
CA LYS A 393 -18.69 5.55 37.94
C LYS A 393 -18.13 6.58 38.94
N GLU A 394 -18.68 7.79 38.94
CA GLU A 394 -18.31 8.86 39.85
C GLU A 394 -18.82 8.63 41.29
N TRP A 395 -19.68 7.65 41.50
CA TRP A 395 -20.30 7.38 42.78
C TRP A 395 -19.48 6.35 43.55
N THR A 396 -18.55 6.87 44.32
CA THR A 396 -17.82 6.06 45.29
C THR A 396 -18.57 6.04 46.63
N PRO A 397 -18.40 4.99 47.48
CA PRO A 397 -18.93 4.94 48.80
C PRO A 397 -18.63 6.22 49.59
N GLN A 398 -17.41 6.70 49.51
CA GLN A 398 -16.95 7.89 50.21
C GLN A 398 -17.72 9.14 49.77
N ARG A 399 -17.95 9.29 48.45
CA ARG A 399 -18.70 10.46 47.90
C ARG A 399 -20.17 10.45 48.34
N LEU A 400 -20.80 9.30 48.38
CA LEU A 400 -22.18 9.16 48.89
C LEU A 400 -22.28 9.51 50.38
N VAL A 401 -21.34 9.02 51.19
CA VAL A 401 -21.25 9.38 52.62
C VAL A 401 -20.96 10.87 52.79
N GLN A 402 -20.03 11.45 52.02
CA GLN A 402 -19.78 12.89 52.06
C GLN A 402 -21.01 13.72 51.68
N TRP A 403 -21.76 13.31 50.67
CA TRP A 403 -23.03 13.96 50.31
C TRP A 403 -24.06 13.85 51.41
N GLY A 404 -24.17 12.67 52.05
CA GLY A 404 -25.00 12.50 53.26
C GLY A 404 -24.59 13.45 54.40
N LYS A 405 -23.28 13.55 54.68
CA LYS A 405 -22.73 14.46 55.72
C LYS A 405 -22.99 15.93 55.40
N ALA A 406 -22.99 16.31 54.11
CA ALA A 406 -23.33 17.67 53.70
C ALA A 406 -24.79 18.03 53.93
N ILE A 407 -25.69 17.04 54.08
CA ILE A 407 -27.09 17.22 54.49
C ILE A 407 -27.16 17.30 56.02
N GLY A 408 -26.55 16.35 56.72
CA GLY A 408 -26.44 16.31 58.17
C GLY A 408 -25.69 15.05 58.65
N PRO A 409 -25.22 15.03 59.93
CA PRO A 409 -24.45 13.93 60.49
C PRO A 409 -25.21 12.59 60.51
N ASN A 410 -26.50 12.59 60.87
CA ASN A 410 -27.35 11.38 60.88
C ASN A 410 -27.56 10.83 59.47
N THR A 411 -27.76 11.69 58.47
CA THR A 411 -27.93 11.30 57.07
C THR A 411 -26.63 10.68 56.57
N GLY A 412 -25.45 11.27 56.90
CA GLY A 412 -24.15 10.70 56.59
C GLY A 412 -23.89 9.33 57.20
N ALA A 413 -24.22 9.18 58.51
CA ALA A 413 -24.13 7.91 59.24
C ALA A 413 -25.06 6.84 58.63
N PHE A 414 -26.30 7.21 58.32
CA PHE A 414 -27.29 6.33 57.73
C PHE A 414 -26.85 5.81 56.36
N VAL A 415 -26.29 6.68 55.50
CA VAL A 415 -25.72 6.29 54.22
C VAL A 415 -24.59 5.32 54.40
N ALA A 416 -23.64 5.54 55.33
CA ALA A 416 -22.57 4.64 55.66
C ALA A 416 -23.10 3.26 56.08
N MET A 417 -24.03 3.21 57.00
CA MET A 417 -24.69 1.97 57.46
C MET A 417 -25.39 1.23 56.31
N MET A 418 -26.07 1.94 55.41
CA MET A 418 -26.68 1.32 54.23
C MET A 418 -25.66 0.66 53.31
N LEU A 419 -24.48 1.25 53.11
CA LEU A 419 -23.41 0.72 52.26
C LEU A 419 -22.72 -0.48 52.91
N GLU A 420 -22.46 -0.46 54.22
CA GLU A 420 -21.85 -1.53 54.99
C GLU A 420 -22.69 -2.83 55.06
N ARG A 421 -24.05 -2.68 54.94
CA ARG A 421 -24.92 -3.88 54.91
C ARG A 421 -24.75 -4.77 53.71
N HIS A 422 -24.14 -4.29 52.65
CA HIS A 422 -23.95 -5.04 51.42
C HIS A 422 -22.50 -5.53 51.34
N ARG A 423 -22.28 -6.82 51.03
CA ARG A 423 -20.97 -7.39 50.78
C ARG A 423 -20.22 -6.64 49.68
N HIS A 424 -20.97 -6.05 48.71
CA HIS A 424 -20.49 -5.16 47.71
C HIS A 424 -21.25 -3.82 47.85
N PRO A 425 -20.57 -2.73 48.24
CA PRO A 425 -21.19 -1.42 48.48
C PRO A 425 -22.02 -0.89 47.30
N GLU A 426 -21.65 -1.27 46.08
CA GLU A 426 -22.29 -0.88 44.84
C GLU A 426 -23.81 -1.27 44.80
N HIS A 427 -24.19 -2.38 45.47
CA HIS A 427 -25.57 -2.79 45.55
C HIS A 427 -26.43 -1.82 46.37
N GLY A 428 -25.83 -1.05 47.28
CA GLY A 428 -26.48 -0.03 48.10
C GLY A 428 -26.68 1.32 47.40
N TYR A 429 -25.97 1.59 46.30
CA TYR A 429 -25.93 2.93 45.67
C TYR A 429 -27.30 3.45 45.26
N ARG A 430 -28.17 2.62 44.66
CA ARG A 430 -29.54 2.99 44.32
C ARG A 430 -30.36 3.44 45.53
N GLY A 431 -30.24 2.73 46.62
CA GLY A 431 -30.91 3.05 47.87
C GLY A 431 -30.42 4.36 48.46
N CYS A 432 -29.09 4.54 48.51
CA CYS A 432 -28.47 5.76 49.03
C CYS A 432 -28.86 6.99 48.18
N LEU A 433 -28.89 6.87 46.88
CA LEU A 433 -29.32 7.95 45.97
C LEU A 433 -30.79 8.29 46.14
N GLY A 434 -31.65 7.27 46.24
CA GLY A 434 -33.04 7.47 46.53
C GLY A 434 -33.24 8.24 47.85
N LEU A 435 -32.46 7.89 48.89
CA LEU A 435 -32.44 8.56 50.19
C LEU A 435 -32.01 10.03 50.06
N LEU A 436 -30.88 10.29 49.47
CA LEU A 436 -30.31 11.64 49.32
C LEU A 436 -31.22 12.56 48.50
N ASN A 437 -31.92 12.02 47.49
CA ASN A 437 -32.89 12.76 46.73
C ASN A 437 -34.16 13.14 47.49
N LEU A 438 -34.47 12.47 48.62
CA LEU A 438 -35.59 12.88 49.49
C LEU A 438 -35.37 14.28 50.07
N ALA A 439 -34.12 14.71 50.25
CA ALA A 439 -33.78 16.06 50.69
C ALA A 439 -34.37 17.15 49.77
N LYS A 440 -34.45 16.87 48.45
CA LYS A 440 -35.04 17.80 47.47
C LYS A 440 -36.56 17.95 47.65
N ARG A 441 -37.24 16.86 48.07
CA ARG A 441 -38.68 16.81 48.19
C ARG A 441 -39.15 17.27 49.59
N TYR A 442 -38.45 16.88 50.64
CA TYR A 442 -38.85 17.08 52.00
C TYR A 442 -38.07 18.15 52.78
N GLY A 443 -36.92 18.58 52.22
CA GLY A 443 -35.98 19.48 52.90
C GLY A 443 -34.86 18.69 53.62
N ARG A 444 -33.72 19.38 53.87
CA ARG A 444 -32.54 18.77 54.50
C ARG A 444 -32.78 18.42 55.96
N ASP A 445 -33.37 19.34 56.72
CA ASP A 445 -33.57 19.20 58.14
C ASP A 445 -34.52 18.04 58.46
N ARG A 446 -35.59 17.88 57.67
CA ARG A 446 -36.50 16.76 57.78
C ARG A 446 -35.86 15.41 57.45
N LEU A 447 -35.07 15.35 56.44
CA LEU A 447 -34.31 14.13 56.07
C LEU A 447 -33.36 13.76 57.20
N GLU A 448 -32.65 14.73 57.73
CA GLU A 448 -31.72 14.56 58.85
C GLU A 448 -32.41 14.01 60.09
N ALA A 449 -33.53 14.59 60.52
CA ALA A 449 -34.39 14.11 61.66
C ALA A 449 -34.87 12.69 61.38
N ALA A 450 -35.40 12.42 60.19
CA ALA A 450 -35.90 11.10 59.82
C ALA A 450 -34.83 10.03 59.81
N CYS A 451 -33.59 10.37 59.35
CA CYS A 451 -32.45 9.47 59.44
C CYS A 451 -32.06 9.19 60.90
N GLY A 452 -32.06 10.19 61.79
CA GLY A 452 -31.84 10.03 63.23
C GLY A 452 -32.78 9.02 63.85
N ILE A 453 -34.06 9.21 63.66
CA ILE A 453 -35.13 8.29 64.15
C ILE A 453 -34.89 6.87 63.58
N ALA A 454 -34.60 6.74 62.31
CA ALA A 454 -34.39 5.44 61.68
C ALA A 454 -33.12 4.74 62.20
N ILE A 455 -32.07 5.47 62.59
CA ILE A 455 -30.86 4.93 63.24
C ILE A 455 -31.21 4.42 64.64
N GLU A 456 -31.89 5.20 65.46
CA GLU A 456 -32.34 4.83 66.82
C GLU A 456 -33.23 3.56 66.80
N LEU A 457 -34.06 3.39 65.78
CA LEU A 457 -34.88 2.20 65.58
C LEU A 457 -34.17 1.05 64.91
N ASN A 458 -32.88 1.18 64.58
CA ASN A 458 -32.07 0.20 63.80
C ASN A 458 -32.76 -0.21 62.48
N ALA A 459 -33.52 0.73 61.90
CA ALA A 459 -34.34 0.49 60.70
C ALA A 459 -33.64 1.01 59.43
N VAL A 460 -32.43 0.49 59.10
CA VAL A 460 -31.50 0.98 58.08
C VAL A 460 -31.89 0.55 56.69
N TYR A 461 -33.07 0.99 56.20
CA TYR A 461 -33.53 0.81 54.82
C TYR A 461 -34.19 2.10 54.30
N TYR A 462 -33.96 2.44 53.03
CA TYR A 462 -34.58 3.56 52.35
C TYR A 462 -36.11 3.68 52.59
N ARG A 463 -36.85 2.55 52.55
CA ARG A 463 -38.27 2.50 52.72
C ARG A 463 -38.73 3.08 54.09
N HIS A 464 -37.95 2.84 55.13
CA HIS A 464 -38.34 3.29 56.49
C HIS A 464 -38.23 4.81 56.61
N VAL A 465 -37.12 5.42 56.12
CA VAL A 465 -36.93 6.86 56.09
C VAL A 465 -38.02 7.53 55.24
N ARG A 466 -38.34 6.94 54.08
CA ARG A 466 -39.44 7.41 53.22
C ARG A 466 -40.77 7.39 53.94
N GLU A 467 -41.09 6.35 54.72
CA GLU A 467 -42.35 6.24 55.52
C GLU A 467 -42.36 7.22 56.67
N ILE A 468 -41.29 7.44 57.42
CA ILE A 468 -41.18 8.46 58.48
C ILE A 468 -41.48 9.83 57.91
N LEU A 469 -40.88 10.19 56.78
CA LEU A 469 -41.10 11.47 56.11
C LEU A 469 -42.54 11.61 55.58
N ALA A 470 -43.12 10.56 54.99
CA ALA A 470 -44.41 10.56 54.39
C ALA A 470 -45.52 10.70 55.46
N LYS A 471 -45.32 10.06 56.65
CA LYS A 471 -46.26 10.11 57.78
C LYS A 471 -46.02 11.30 58.74
N GLY A 472 -44.98 12.13 58.45
CA GLY A 472 -44.62 13.29 59.26
C GLY A 472 -44.11 12.97 60.69
N ARG A 473 -43.62 11.74 60.90
CA ARG A 473 -43.13 11.30 62.23
C ARG A 473 -41.85 12.01 62.63
N ASP A 474 -41.15 12.59 61.69
CA ASP A 474 -39.92 13.43 61.83
C ASP A 474 -40.26 14.78 62.52
N ARG A 475 -41.59 15.17 62.65
CA ARG A 475 -42.02 16.42 63.23
C ARG A 475 -42.62 16.22 64.65
N VAL A 476 -42.66 14.98 65.10
CA VAL A 476 -43.20 14.69 66.43
C VAL A 476 -42.02 14.79 67.42
N ASP A 477 -42.15 15.73 68.36
CA ASP A 477 -41.19 15.92 69.44
C ASP A 477 -41.14 14.64 70.31
N PRO A 478 -40.02 13.93 70.47
CA PRO A 478 -39.92 12.71 71.26
C PRO A 478 -40.26 12.97 72.78
N ALA A 479 -40.27 14.21 73.20
CA ALA A 479 -40.50 14.60 74.57
C ALA A 479 -42.05 14.69 74.97
N THR A 480 -42.93 14.46 74.02
CA THR A 480 -44.33 14.41 74.35
C THR A 480 -44.71 13.02 74.82
N PRO A 481 -44.86 12.75 76.15
CA PRO A 481 -45.29 11.46 76.61
C PRO A 481 -46.74 11.29 76.17
N THR A 482 -47.03 10.43 75.26
CA THR A 482 -48.38 9.97 74.99
C THR A 482 -48.81 9.15 76.24
N ASN A 483 -49.48 9.78 77.17
CA ASN A 483 -50.22 9.11 78.20
C ASN A 483 -51.34 8.29 77.50
N TRP A 484 -50.93 7.15 76.96
CA TRP A 484 -51.91 6.21 76.42
C TRP A 484 -52.44 5.43 77.59
N VAL A 485 -53.54 5.91 78.16
CA VAL A 485 -54.35 5.15 79.12
C VAL A 485 -55.09 4.10 78.28
N SER A 486 -54.75 2.89 78.49
CA SER A 486 -55.39 1.74 77.85
C SER A 486 -56.90 1.79 78.32
N PRO A 487 -57.85 1.88 77.37
CA PRO A 487 -59.26 1.85 77.81
C PRO A 487 -59.53 0.55 78.52
N ALA A 488 -60.20 0.65 79.71
CA ALA A 488 -60.64 -0.49 80.46
C ALA A 488 -61.67 -1.26 79.64
N HIS A 489 -61.26 -2.35 79.06
CA HIS A 489 -62.19 -3.24 78.33
C HIS A 489 -61.97 -4.67 78.80
N GLY A 490 -63.06 -5.39 78.94
CA GLY A 490 -63.13 -6.72 79.54
C GLY A 490 -62.21 -7.80 78.79
N ASN A 491 -61.67 -7.47 77.60
CA ASN A 491 -60.77 -8.31 76.87
C ASN A 491 -59.26 -7.94 77.04
N VAL A 492 -58.93 -6.87 77.84
CA VAL A 492 -57.57 -6.49 78.15
C VAL A 492 -57.18 -7.24 79.44
N ARG A 493 -56.46 -8.34 79.26
CA ARG A 493 -55.98 -9.15 80.36
C ARG A 493 -54.75 -8.51 80.95
N GLY A 494 -54.83 -8.01 82.16
CA GLY A 494 -53.74 -7.40 82.92
C GLY A 494 -52.73 -8.46 83.41
N PRO A 495 -51.56 -8.03 84.00
CA PRO A 495 -50.47 -8.91 84.42
C PRO A 495 -50.89 -10.00 85.41
N GLY A 496 -51.98 -9.84 86.14
CA GLY A 496 -52.47 -10.84 87.10
C GLY A 496 -53.31 -12.00 86.51
N TYR A 497 -53.42 -12.11 85.18
CA TYR A 497 -54.19 -13.17 84.54
C TYR A 497 -53.33 -14.47 84.30
N TYR A 498 -52.00 -14.38 84.44
CA TYR A 498 -51.04 -15.46 84.15
C TYR A 498 -50.42 -15.99 85.47
N HIS A 499 -51.23 -16.27 86.47
CA HIS A 499 -50.85 -17.08 87.65
C HIS A 499 -51.59 -18.38 87.64
#